data_5aed14e8b10a9a1ad09d0fe25bf7fac9
#
_entry.id   5aed14e8b10a9a1ad09d0fe25bf7fac9
#
_cell.length_a   1.000
_cell.length_b   1.000
_cell.length_c   1.000
_cell.angle_alpha   90.00
_cell.angle_beta   90.00
_cell.angle_gamma   90.00
#
_symmetry.space_group_name_H-M   'P 1'
#
loop_
_entity.id
_entity.type
_entity.pdbx_description
1 polymer ?
#
loop_
_entity_poly.entity_id
_entity_poly.type
_entity_poly.pdbx_seq_one_letter_code
_entity_poly.pdbx_strand_id
1 'polypeptide(L)'
;MRRLLLACGIALAVGCGSSPPLLRGAITVDSNVNPDRAGRPSPIVVRIYELKATAAFSGADFFALFDNEQATLSGELVGREEFQLQPGESRQYSRQLQPETKFVGVVGAFRDLEQARWRQAVPVPPKKSPTITIGLQARAVSVTVK
;
A
#
# COMPACT_ATOMS: atom_id res chain seq x y z
N MET A 1 25.18 7.72 -64.80
CA MET A 1 24.00 7.54 -63.90
C MET A 1 24.47 6.84 -62.63
N ARG A 2 24.72 7.63 -61.55
CA ARG A 2 25.17 7.10 -60.25
C ARG A 2 23.94 7.02 -59.36
N ARG A 3 23.50 5.82 -59.00
CA ARG A 3 22.42 5.60 -58.04
C ARG A 3 22.98 5.64 -56.64
N LEU A 4 22.61 6.67 -55.89
CA LEU A 4 22.89 6.82 -54.46
C LEU A 4 21.84 6.02 -53.69
N LEU A 5 22.26 4.92 -53.05
CA LEU A 5 21.40 4.16 -52.12
C LEU A 5 21.52 4.81 -50.72
N LEU A 6 20.45 5.48 -50.29
CA LEU A 6 20.32 6.00 -48.94
C LEU A 6 19.93 4.85 -48.02
N ALA A 7 20.84 4.36 -47.20
CA ALA A 7 20.55 3.40 -46.15
C ALA A 7 19.95 4.14 -44.92
N CYS A 8 18.65 4.00 -44.75
CA CYS A 8 17.95 4.52 -43.58
C CYS A 8 18.19 3.58 -42.38
N GLY A 9 19.12 3.94 -41.50
CA GLY A 9 19.38 3.20 -40.26
C GLY A 9 18.26 3.48 -39.23
N ILE A 10 17.42 2.47 -38.96
CA ILE A 10 16.45 2.49 -37.87
C ILE A 10 17.20 2.22 -36.57
N ALA A 11 17.42 3.26 -35.76
CA ALA A 11 17.93 3.13 -34.41
C ALA A 11 16.81 2.57 -33.54
N LEU A 12 16.86 1.30 -33.16
CA LEU A 12 16.03 0.70 -32.12
C LEU A 12 16.49 1.28 -30.78
N ALA A 13 15.73 2.23 -30.26
CA ALA A 13 15.84 2.67 -28.87
C ALA A 13 15.36 1.52 -27.97
N VAL A 14 16.30 0.74 -27.42
CA VAL A 14 16.02 -0.22 -26.35
C VAL A 14 15.73 0.62 -25.10
N GLY A 15 14.46 0.84 -24.82
CA GLY A 15 14.00 1.42 -23.57
C GLY A 15 14.36 0.47 -22.41
N CYS A 16 15.37 0.83 -21.61
CA CYS A 16 15.60 0.21 -20.31
C CYS A 16 14.44 0.52 -19.37
N GLY A 17 13.34 -0.19 -19.52
CA GLY A 17 12.25 -0.20 -18.55
C GLY A 17 12.72 -0.95 -17.31
N SER A 18 12.99 -0.23 -16.21
CA SER A 18 13.20 -0.88 -14.91
C SER A 18 11.90 -1.57 -14.50
N SER A 19 11.97 -2.87 -14.17
CA SER A 19 10.81 -3.60 -13.65
C SER A 19 10.29 -2.93 -12.36
N PRO A 20 8.96 -2.83 -12.19
CA PRO A 20 8.37 -2.27 -10.98
C PRO A 20 8.86 -3.00 -9.72
N PRO A 21 8.95 -2.31 -8.57
CA PRO A 21 9.44 -2.91 -7.34
C PRO A 21 8.55 -4.07 -6.86
N LEU A 22 9.15 -5.15 -6.37
CA LEU A 22 8.46 -6.24 -5.70
C LEU A 22 8.54 -6.04 -4.19
N LEU A 23 7.45 -5.53 -3.60
CA LEU A 23 7.30 -5.36 -2.16
C LEU A 23 7.09 -6.72 -1.49
N ARG A 24 7.94 -7.05 -0.50
CA ARG A 24 7.85 -8.31 0.24
C ARG A 24 7.94 -8.05 1.73
N GLY A 25 7.28 -8.88 2.54
CA GLY A 25 7.37 -8.75 3.99
C GLY A 25 6.32 -9.54 4.72
N ALA A 26 5.89 -9.01 5.87
CA ALA A 26 4.93 -9.68 6.74
C ALA A 26 3.91 -8.69 7.31
N ILE A 27 2.72 -9.22 7.56
CA ILE A 27 1.66 -8.60 8.36
C ILE A 27 1.61 -9.39 9.67
N THR A 28 1.77 -8.71 10.79
CA THR A 28 1.69 -9.30 12.13
C THR A 28 0.54 -8.67 12.88
N VAL A 29 -0.32 -9.49 13.45
CA VAL A 29 -1.51 -9.06 14.20
C VAL A 29 -1.34 -9.44 15.66
N ASP A 30 -1.42 -8.46 16.55
CA ASP A 30 -1.35 -8.71 17.99
C ASP A 30 -2.55 -9.57 18.46
N SER A 31 -2.33 -10.38 19.46
CA SER A 31 -3.40 -11.23 20.04
C SER A 31 -4.53 -10.43 20.68
N ASN A 32 -4.29 -9.15 21.04
CA ASN A 32 -5.27 -8.24 21.61
C ASN A 32 -5.78 -7.18 20.63
N VAL A 33 -5.64 -7.41 19.32
CA VAL A 33 -6.04 -6.46 18.27
C VAL A 33 -7.54 -6.15 18.34
N ASN A 34 -7.91 -4.90 18.01
CA ASN A 34 -9.29 -4.46 17.80
C ASN A 34 -10.26 -4.90 18.90
N PRO A 35 -9.96 -4.59 20.19
CA PRO A 35 -10.78 -5.07 21.29
C PRO A 35 -12.19 -4.48 21.28
N ASP A 36 -13.16 -5.28 21.69
CA ASP A 36 -14.52 -4.82 21.97
C ASP A 36 -14.60 -4.05 23.30
N ARG A 37 -15.80 -3.59 23.67
CA ARG A 37 -16.01 -2.85 24.94
C ARG A 37 -15.67 -3.64 26.20
N ALA A 38 -15.68 -4.97 26.10
CA ALA A 38 -15.29 -5.88 27.19
C ALA A 38 -13.79 -6.23 27.15
N GLY A 39 -13.01 -5.64 26.24
CA GLY A 39 -11.59 -5.90 26.06
C GLY A 39 -11.26 -7.18 25.30
N ARG A 40 -12.25 -7.85 24.71
CA ARG A 40 -12.04 -9.10 23.95
C ARG A 40 -11.53 -8.77 22.55
N PRO A 41 -10.46 -9.42 22.08
CA PRO A 41 -9.94 -9.23 20.73
C PRO A 41 -11.00 -9.54 19.67
N SER A 42 -10.92 -8.84 18.54
CA SER A 42 -11.83 -9.06 17.41
C SER A 42 -11.05 -9.10 16.10
N PRO A 43 -11.55 -9.81 15.08
CA PRO A 43 -11.01 -9.72 13.73
C PRO A 43 -11.01 -8.27 13.23
N ILE A 44 -10.06 -7.97 12.36
CA ILE A 44 -9.93 -6.64 11.77
C ILE A 44 -9.83 -6.71 10.25
N VAL A 45 -10.54 -5.82 9.56
CA VAL A 45 -10.36 -5.60 8.13
C VAL A 45 -9.24 -4.58 7.94
N VAL A 46 -8.31 -4.90 7.06
CA VAL A 46 -7.16 -4.05 6.73
C VAL A 46 -7.12 -3.82 5.23
N ARG A 47 -6.91 -2.57 4.83
CA ARG A 47 -6.67 -2.19 3.44
C ARG A 47 -5.26 -1.68 3.27
N ILE A 48 -4.60 -2.15 2.22
CA ILE A 48 -3.27 -1.71 1.79
C ILE A 48 -3.43 -0.99 0.47
N TYR A 49 -3.03 0.27 0.45
CA TYR A 49 -3.17 1.17 -0.70
C TYR A 49 -1.82 1.42 -1.35
N GLU A 50 -1.79 1.38 -2.67
CA GLU A 50 -0.73 1.98 -3.48
C GLU A 50 -1.11 3.40 -3.84
N LEU A 51 -0.25 4.37 -3.54
CA LEU A 51 -0.55 5.79 -3.68
C LEU A 51 0.53 6.53 -4.45
N LYS A 52 0.12 7.52 -5.29
CA LYS A 52 1.03 8.48 -5.95
C LYS A 52 1.42 9.62 -5.00
N ALA A 53 0.52 10.01 -4.11
CA ALA A 53 0.67 11.05 -3.11
C ALA A 53 -0.16 10.69 -1.88
N THR A 54 0.00 11.44 -0.78
CA THR A 54 -0.63 11.12 0.49
C THR A 54 -1.53 12.23 1.04
N ALA A 55 -1.71 13.34 0.33
CA ALA A 55 -2.47 14.49 0.84
C ALA A 55 -3.93 14.14 1.10
N ALA A 56 -4.63 13.55 0.12
CA ALA A 56 -6.01 13.11 0.28
C ALA A 56 -6.12 11.95 1.29
N PHE A 57 -5.20 10.98 1.24
CA PHE A 57 -5.15 9.87 2.19
C PHE A 57 -5.00 10.35 3.65
N SER A 58 -4.14 11.33 3.89
CA SER A 58 -3.89 11.85 5.25
C SER A 58 -4.97 12.81 5.73
N GLY A 59 -5.64 13.53 4.82
CA GLY A 59 -6.66 14.53 5.14
C GLY A 59 -8.08 13.99 5.30
N ALA A 60 -8.40 12.82 4.73
CA ALA A 60 -9.74 12.25 4.77
C ALA A 60 -10.11 11.69 6.15
N ASP A 61 -11.40 11.69 6.48
CA ASP A 61 -11.91 10.89 7.57
C ASP A 61 -12.00 9.41 7.20
N PHE A 62 -12.22 8.54 8.19
CA PHE A 62 -12.25 7.09 7.99
C PHE A 62 -13.32 6.66 6.98
N PHE A 63 -14.54 7.17 7.10
CA PHE A 63 -15.66 6.73 6.27
C PHE A 63 -15.51 7.22 4.83
N ALA A 64 -15.01 8.44 4.62
CA ALA A 64 -14.68 8.92 3.29
C ALA A 64 -13.65 8.01 2.60
N LEU A 65 -12.62 7.59 3.33
CA LEU A 65 -11.57 6.71 2.83
C LEU A 65 -12.06 5.27 2.65
N PHE A 66 -12.86 4.76 3.58
CA PHE A 66 -13.26 3.36 3.59
C PHE A 66 -14.47 3.06 2.69
N ASP A 67 -15.46 3.96 2.64
CA ASP A 67 -16.69 3.76 1.88
C ASP A 67 -16.66 4.41 0.49
N ASN A 68 -15.86 5.48 0.30
CA ASN A 68 -15.80 6.28 -0.94
C ASN A 68 -14.36 6.50 -1.43
N GLU A 69 -13.51 5.49 -1.36
CA GLU A 69 -12.07 5.60 -1.63
C GLU A 69 -11.75 6.20 -3.01
N GLN A 70 -12.47 5.80 -4.05
CA GLN A 70 -12.25 6.27 -5.43
C GLN A 70 -12.48 7.79 -5.55
N ALA A 71 -13.57 8.30 -4.99
CA ALA A 71 -13.86 9.72 -4.99
C ALA A 71 -12.92 10.50 -4.06
N THR A 72 -12.59 9.93 -2.90
CA THR A 72 -11.75 10.56 -1.88
C THR A 72 -10.30 10.67 -2.32
N LEU A 73 -9.72 9.59 -2.81
CA LEU A 73 -8.30 9.54 -3.22
C LEU A 73 -8.11 10.01 -4.66
N SER A 74 -9.15 9.88 -5.51
CA SER A 74 -9.12 10.34 -6.91
C SER A 74 -7.82 9.93 -7.62
N GLY A 75 -7.04 10.90 -8.12
CA GLY A 75 -5.79 10.67 -8.84
C GLY A 75 -4.62 10.17 -7.98
N GLU A 76 -4.73 10.16 -6.65
CA GLU A 76 -3.68 9.60 -5.77
C GLU A 76 -3.73 8.07 -5.69
N LEU A 77 -4.89 7.45 -5.92
CA LEU A 77 -5.06 6.00 -5.83
C LEU A 77 -4.47 5.29 -7.06
N VAL A 78 -3.56 4.35 -6.82
CA VAL A 78 -2.99 3.47 -7.84
C VAL A 78 -3.61 2.08 -7.76
N GLY A 79 -3.70 1.52 -6.55
CA GLY A 79 -4.25 0.20 -6.33
C GLY A 79 -4.56 -0.07 -4.86
N ARG A 80 -5.28 -1.15 -4.60
CA ARG A 80 -5.71 -1.54 -3.25
C ARG A 80 -5.80 -3.05 -3.11
N GLU A 81 -5.49 -3.53 -1.92
CA GLU A 81 -5.81 -4.88 -1.45
C GLU A 81 -6.53 -4.81 -0.11
N GLU A 82 -7.33 -5.84 0.19
CA GLU A 82 -8.08 -5.94 1.43
C GLU A 82 -7.92 -7.33 2.04
N PHE A 83 -7.73 -7.38 3.35
CA PHE A 83 -7.59 -8.61 4.13
C PHE A 83 -8.48 -8.55 5.38
N GLN A 84 -9.11 -9.67 5.69
CA GLN A 84 -9.69 -9.90 7.01
C GLN A 84 -8.70 -10.76 7.80
N LEU A 85 -8.23 -10.23 8.94
CA LEU A 85 -7.18 -10.84 9.75
C LEU A 85 -7.69 -11.17 11.14
N GLN A 86 -7.19 -12.28 11.70
CA GLN A 86 -7.57 -12.76 13.02
C GLN A 86 -6.58 -12.26 14.09
N PRO A 87 -7.01 -12.13 15.36
CA PRO A 87 -6.07 -11.87 16.46
C PRO A 87 -4.96 -12.92 16.52
N GLY A 88 -3.71 -12.48 16.65
CA GLY A 88 -2.53 -13.34 16.68
C GLY A 88 -2.07 -13.90 15.34
N GLU A 89 -2.71 -13.52 14.23
CA GLU A 89 -2.34 -13.96 12.89
C GLU A 89 -1.00 -13.36 12.45
N SER A 90 -0.19 -14.16 11.76
CA SER A 90 0.97 -13.69 11.02
C SER A 90 0.87 -14.18 9.58
N ARG A 91 1.06 -13.26 8.63
CA ARG A 91 0.90 -13.54 7.21
C ARG A 91 2.07 -12.99 6.41
N GLN A 92 2.62 -13.81 5.52
CA GLN A 92 3.55 -13.31 4.51
C GLN A 92 2.80 -12.42 3.51
N TYR A 93 3.45 -11.34 3.10
CA TYR A 93 2.92 -10.39 2.15
C TYR A 93 3.88 -10.20 0.99
N SER A 94 3.35 -10.21 -0.21
CA SER A 94 4.13 -9.94 -1.43
C SER A 94 3.25 -9.28 -2.48
N ARG A 95 3.73 -8.18 -3.06
CA ARG A 95 3.01 -7.46 -4.11
C ARG A 95 3.97 -6.83 -5.10
N GLN A 96 3.73 -7.07 -6.39
CA GLN A 96 4.33 -6.29 -7.46
C GLN A 96 3.66 -4.92 -7.48
N LEU A 97 4.42 -3.87 -7.14
CA LEU A 97 3.88 -2.50 -7.14
C LEU A 97 3.69 -2.01 -8.58
N GLN A 98 2.72 -1.09 -8.76
CA GLN A 98 2.58 -0.38 -10.02
C GLN A 98 3.70 0.67 -10.18
N PRO A 99 4.09 1.01 -11.43
CA PRO A 99 5.21 1.95 -11.67
C PRO A 99 5.03 3.32 -11.04
N GLU A 100 3.78 3.79 -10.90
CA GLU A 100 3.47 5.11 -10.33
C GLU A 100 3.41 5.12 -8.81
N THR A 101 3.53 3.97 -8.14
CA THR A 101 3.45 3.86 -6.69
C THR A 101 4.65 4.53 -6.02
N LYS A 102 4.39 5.54 -5.21
CA LYS A 102 5.39 6.27 -4.43
C LYS A 102 5.25 6.03 -2.92
N PHE A 103 4.05 5.68 -2.47
CA PHE A 103 3.73 5.44 -1.07
C PHE A 103 2.89 4.19 -0.91
N VAL A 104 3.02 3.57 0.25
CA VAL A 104 2.10 2.53 0.71
C VAL A 104 1.33 3.09 1.91
N GLY A 105 0.01 3.10 1.80
CA GLY A 105 -0.90 3.45 2.88
C GLY A 105 -1.57 2.20 3.46
N VAL A 106 -1.73 2.13 4.77
CA VAL A 106 -2.45 1.05 5.43
C VAL A 106 -3.54 1.62 6.32
N VAL A 107 -4.73 1.05 6.23
CA VAL A 107 -5.91 1.41 7.01
C VAL A 107 -6.42 0.18 7.73
N GLY A 108 -6.63 0.28 9.04
CA GLY A 108 -7.29 -0.73 9.86
C GLY A 108 -8.68 -0.29 10.28
N ALA A 109 -9.69 -1.12 10.03
CA ALA A 109 -11.08 -0.85 10.45
C ALA A 109 -11.29 -1.23 11.92
N PHE A 110 -10.78 -0.40 12.82
CA PHE A 110 -10.95 -0.58 14.26
C PHE A 110 -12.39 -0.25 14.70
N ARG A 111 -12.86 -0.96 15.72
CA ARG A 111 -14.16 -0.69 16.38
C ARG A 111 -14.18 0.68 17.05
N ASP A 112 -13.07 1.05 17.69
CA ASP A 112 -12.88 2.31 18.41
C ASP A 112 -12.00 3.25 17.57
N LEU A 113 -12.60 3.86 16.57
CA LEU A 113 -11.91 4.77 15.65
C LEU A 113 -11.39 6.04 16.36
N GLU A 114 -12.06 6.50 17.39
CA GLU A 114 -11.69 7.74 18.09
C GLU A 114 -10.36 7.59 18.83
N GLN A 115 -10.09 6.41 19.38
CA GLN A 115 -8.85 6.11 20.10
C GLN A 115 -7.80 5.39 19.26
N ALA A 116 -8.15 4.97 18.04
CA ALA A 116 -7.24 4.23 17.21
C ALA A 116 -6.39 5.13 16.30
N ARG A 117 -5.13 4.77 16.16
CA ARG A 117 -4.29 5.20 15.03
C ARG A 117 -4.57 4.29 13.85
N TRP A 118 -5.68 4.50 13.19
CA TRP A 118 -6.26 3.59 12.24
C TRP A 118 -5.62 3.63 10.85
N ARG A 119 -4.72 4.59 10.57
CA ARG A 119 -4.00 4.68 9.30
C ARG A 119 -2.54 5.07 9.48
N GLN A 120 -1.72 4.65 8.52
CA GLN A 120 -0.36 5.15 8.33
C GLN A 120 0.01 5.04 6.86
N ALA A 121 0.76 6.01 6.34
CA ALA A 121 1.37 5.96 5.01
C ALA A 121 2.87 6.17 5.12
N VAL A 122 3.63 5.45 4.30
CA VAL A 122 5.09 5.54 4.24
C VAL A 122 5.57 5.57 2.79
N PRO A 123 6.69 6.27 2.49
CA PRO A 123 7.25 6.26 1.16
C PRO A 123 7.85 4.89 0.82
N VAL A 124 7.77 4.52 -0.45
CA VAL A 124 8.46 3.35 -1.00
C VAL A 124 9.85 3.78 -1.44
N PRO A 125 10.94 3.20 -0.88
CA PRO A 125 12.29 3.54 -1.30
C PRO A 125 12.56 3.05 -2.75
N PRO A 126 13.46 3.70 -3.49
CA PRO A 126 13.80 3.35 -4.87
C PRO A 126 14.68 2.09 -4.91
N LYS A 127 14.12 0.94 -4.52
CA LYS A 127 14.78 -0.38 -4.50
C LYS A 127 13.97 -1.37 -5.35
N LYS A 128 14.63 -2.38 -5.93
CA LYS A 128 13.96 -3.44 -6.70
C LYS A 128 13.08 -4.34 -5.83
N SER A 129 13.46 -4.55 -4.58
CA SER A 129 12.74 -5.40 -3.63
C SER A 129 12.74 -4.76 -2.24
N PRO A 130 11.93 -3.71 -2.03
CA PRO A 130 11.76 -3.14 -0.70
C PRO A 130 11.07 -4.14 0.24
N THR A 131 11.41 -4.07 1.52
CA THR A 131 10.82 -4.93 2.56
C THR A 131 9.81 -4.14 3.37
N ILE A 132 8.58 -4.66 3.49
CA ILE A 132 7.51 -4.06 4.31
C ILE A 132 7.28 -4.88 5.59
N THR A 133 7.05 -4.17 6.68
CA THR A 133 6.52 -4.73 7.92
C THR A 133 5.27 -3.95 8.31
N ILE A 134 4.15 -4.66 8.44
CA ILE A 134 2.87 -4.11 8.89
C ILE A 134 2.54 -4.75 10.22
N GLY A 135 2.33 -3.92 11.25
CA GLY A 135 1.90 -4.34 12.58
C GLY A 135 0.49 -3.81 12.88
N LEU A 136 -0.37 -4.70 13.37
CA LEU A 136 -1.71 -4.36 13.86
C LEU A 136 -1.75 -4.62 15.35
N GLN A 137 -1.71 -3.54 16.12
CA GLN A 137 -1.77 -3.53 17.57
C GLN A 137 -3.22 -3.38 18.06
N ALA A 138 -3.44 -3.36 19.35
CA ALA A 138 -4.77 -3.23 19.93
C ALA A 138 -5.60 -2.09 19.30
N ARG A 139 -5.00 -0.91 19.13
CA ARG A 139 -5.64 0.30 18.55
C ARG A 139 -4.70 1.08 17.64
N ALA A 140 -3.80 0.41 16.94
CA ALA A 140 -2.88 1.11 16.05
C ALA A 140 -2.44 0.25 14.87
N VAL A 141 -2.25 0.93 13.74
CA VAL A 141 -1.51 0.43 12.58
C VAL A 141 -0.08 0.95 12.66
N SER A 142 0.89 0.10 12.41
CA SER A 142 2.28 0.48 12.18
C SER A 142 2.78 -0.05 10.86
N VAL A 143 3.51 0.76 10.11
CA VAL A 143 4.07 0.38 8.80
C VAL A 143 5.49 0.88 8.70
N THR A 144 6.38 0.02 8.24
CA THR A 144 7.74 0.39 7.84
C THR A 144 8.08 -0.24 6.50
N VAL A 145 8.77 0.51 5.63
CA VAL A 145 9.32 0.02 4.36
C VAL A 145 10.81 0.39 4.30
N LYS A 146 11.64 -0.58 3.97
CA LYS A 146 13.11 -0.42 3.90
C LYS A 146 13.67 -0.93 2.57
#